data_4a9f1914d52d2cf35f3121cd12d8a1ec
#
_entry.id   4a9f1914d52d2cf35f3121cd12d8a1ec
#
_cell.length_a   1.000
_cell.length_b   1.000
_cell.length_c   1.000
_cell.angle_alpha   90.00
_cell.angle_beta   90.00
_cell.angle_gamma   90.00
#
_symmetry.space_group_name_H-M   'P 1'
#
loop_
_entity.id
_entity.type
_entity.pdbx_description
1 polymer ?
#
loop_
_entity_poly.entity_id
_entity_poly.type
_entity_poly.pdbx_seq_one_letter_code
_entity_poly.pdbx_strand_id
1 'polypeptide(L)'
;MNTSPPKAEYLPIDKLRPFEGHPFQVKDDDEMDQLVFSVLTQGLLTPITVRATDTDEYEVISGHRRLRACQKAGIETVPALIYSMDRDAAIIALVDSNLHREHLLPSEKAHAYKMKMDAISHQGASCQLGTKLRSDEIIGSSTGESARQVQRYIRLTNLIPDILQMVDQGKIALTPAVELSYLKESEQRDLLETMESEDCTPSLSQSQQLKKLSQSGELDMDRIFELMQQPKANQEEKLRFDMRDIRRYFPKNYSTERIQQTILRLLEKYERNWRRNRDER
;
A
#
# COMPACT_ATOMS: atom_id res chain seq x y z
N MET A 1 13.35 -20.22 20.89
CA MET A 1 11.97 -20.70 20.66
C MET A 1 11.94 -22.21 20.82
N ASN A 2 11.34 -22.70 21.93
CA ASN A 2 11.11 -24.14 22.12
C ASN A 2 9.84 -24.52 21.35
N THR A 3 9.93 -24.66 20.05
CA THR A 3 8.82 -25.19 19.27
C THR A 3 8.98 -26.71 19.21
N SER A 4 8.15 -27.42 19.96
CA SER A 4 7.96 -28.85 19.72
C SER A 4 7.65 -29.07 18.22
N PRO A 5 8.09 -30.19 17.63
CA PRO A 5 7.77 -30.46 16.23
C PRO A 5 6.25 -30.40 16.00
N PRO A 6 5.79 -29.87 14.86
CA PRO A 6 4.35 -29.77 14.59
C PRO A 6 3.71 -31.15 14.56
N LYS A 7 2.52 -31.27 15.13
CA LYS A 7 1.72 -32.47 15.08
C LYS A 7 0.84 -32.44 13.84
N ALA A 8 0.97 -33.45 12.98
CA ALA A 8 0.12 -33.57 11.79
C ALA A 8 -1.15 -34.36 12.15
N GLU A 9 -2.29 -33.75 11.95
CA GLU A 9 -3.61 -34.37 12.21
C GLU A 9 -4.65 -33.93 11.17
N TYR A 10 -5.71 -34.74 11.05
CA TYR A 10 -6.92 -34.32 10.34
C TYR A 10 -7.85 -33.64 11.34
N LEU A 11 -8.17 -32.38 11.08
CA LEU A 11 -9.04 -31.57 11.93
C LEU A 11 -10.41 -31.34 11.28
N PRO A 12 -11.51 -31.39 12.03
CA PRO A 12 -12.81 -30.98 11.58
C PRO A 12 -12.82 -29.48 11.22
N ILE A 13 -13.44 -29.12 10.09
CA ILE A 13 -13.48 -27.73 9.61
C ILE A 13 -14.24 -26.82 10.57
N ASP A 14 -15.24 -27.34 11.26
CA ASP A 14 -16.05 -26.60 12.25
C ASP A 14 -15.24 -26.14 13.47
N LYS A 15 -14.11 -26.79 13.77
CA LYS A 15 -13.16 -26.36 14.82
C LYS A 15 -12.12 -25.34 14.36
N LEU A 16 -12.09 -25.02 13.08
CA LEU A 16 -11.11 -24.11 12.49
C LEU A 16 -11.66 -22.67 12.42
N ARG A 17 -10.94 -21.73 13.01
CA ARG A 17 -11.29 -20.31 12.98
C ARG A 17 -10.24 -19.54 12.18
N PRO A 18 -10.65 -18.57 11.36
CA PRO A 18 -9.70 -17.64 10.74
C PRO A 18 -8.97 -16.87 11.82
N PHE A 19 -7.72 -16.48 11.56
CA PHE A 19 -6.95 -15.65 12.49
C PHE A 19 -7.64 -14.31 12.70
N GLU A 20 -7.87 -13.94 13.96
CA GLU A 20 -8.49 -12.66 14.29
C GLU A 20 -7.62 -11.48 13.81
N GLY A 21 -8.21 -10.57 13.03
CA GLY A 21 -7.47 -9.44 12.45
C GLY A 21 -6.59 -9.83 11.24
N HIS A 22 -6.86 -10.97 10.59
CA HIS A 22 -6.13 -11.41 9.41
C HIS A 22 -6.06 -10.31 8.34
N PRO A 23 -4.86 -9.78 7.98
CA PRO A 23 -4.74 -8.60 7.15
C PRO A 23 -4.94 -8.87 5.65
N PHE A 24 -4.88 -10.13 5.22
CA PHE A 24 -4.90 -10.51 3.81
C PHE A 24 -6.29 -10.97 3.38
N GLN A 25 -6.79 -10.42 2.29
CA GLN A 25 -8.11 -10.77 1.77
C GLN A 25 -8.12 -12.19 1.16
N VAL A 26 -9.17 -12.93 1.46
CA VAL A 26 -9.48 -14.20 0.79
C VAL A 26 -10.62 -13.92 -0.18
N LYS A 27 -10.29 -13.84 -1.48
CA LYS A 27 -11.26 -13.54 -2.54
C LYS A 27 -11.83 -14.85 -3.10
N ASP A 28 -13.14 -14.83 -3.38
CA ASP A 28 -13.82 -15.86 -4.14
C ASP A 28 -13.77 -15.47 -5.63
N ASP A 29 -12.64 -15.71 -6.27
CA ASP A 29 -12.30 -15.42 -7.65
C ASP A 29 -12.17 -16.71 -8.47
N ASP A 30 -11.91 -16.60 -9.79
CA ASP A 30 -11.75 -17.75 -10.69
C ASP A 30 -10.63 -18.71 -10.23
N GLU A 31 -9.57 -18.17 -9.60
CA GLU A 31 -8.51 -18.99 -9.00
C GLU A 31 -9.03 -19.81 -7.81
N MET A 32 -9.97 -19.25 -7.03
CA MET A 32 -10.61 -19.98 -5.95
C MET A 32 -11.46 -21.13 -6.49
N ASP A 33 -12.18 -20.95 -7.58
CA ASP A 33 -12.97 -22.01 -8.19
C ASP A 33 -12.09 -23.13 -8.76
N GLN A 34 -10.93 -22.78 -9.35
CA GLN A 34 -9.92 -23.78 -9.74
C GLN A 34 -9.36 -24.54 -8.52
N LEU A 35 -9.11 -23.85 -7.42
CA LEU A 35 -8.64 -24.47 -6.19
C LEU A 35 -9.72 -25.42 -5.60
N VAL A 36 -11.00 -25.03 -5.63
CA VAL A 36 -12.12 -25.91 -5.23
C VAL A 36 -12.16 -27.16 -6.08
N PHE A 37 -12.05 -27.02 -7.40
CA PHE A 37 -12.01 -28.16 -8.31
C PHE A 37 -10.82 -29.09 -8.03
N SER A 38 -9.64 -28.54 -7.79
CA SER A 38 -8.45 -29.32 -7.42
C SER A 38 -8.66 -30.08 -6.11
N VAL A 39 -9.24 -29.43 -5.11
CA VAL A 39 -9.54 -30.04 -3.79
C VAL A 39 -10.57 -31.18 -3.92
N LEU A 40 -11.58 -31.02 -4.77
CA LEU A 40 -12.59 -32.07 -5.02
C LEU A 40 -11.99 -33.29 -5.74
N THR A 41 -11.01 -33.09 -6.64
CA THR A 41 -10.45 -34.18 -7.46
C THR A 41 -9.27 -34.88 -6.80
N GLN A 42 -8.43 -34.16 -6.06
CA GLN A 42 -7.16 -34.67 -5.52
C GLN A 42 -7.08 -34.60 -3.98
N GLY A 43 -8.07 -33.99 -3.35
CA GLY A 43 -8.00 -33.64 -1.92
C GLY A 43 -7.04 -32.50 -1.63
N LEU A 44 -6.85 -32.20 -0.37
CA LEU A 44 -5.90 -31.16 0.08
C LEU A 44 -4.49 -31.75 0.26
N LEU A 45 -3.62 -31.59 -0.74
CA LEU A 45 -2.27 -32.16 -0.72
C LEU A 45 -1.33 -31.49 0.28
N THR A 46 -1.46 -30.17 0.46
CA THR A 46 -0.62 -29.40 1.39
C THR A 46 -1.42 -29.07 2.65
N PRO A 47 -1.01 -29.54 3.84
CA PRO A 47 -1.70 -29.24 5.09
C PRO A 47 -1.82 -27.73 5.34
N ILE A 48 -2.90 -27.33 6.03
CA ILE A 48 -3.01 -25.99 6.62
C ILE A 48 -2.15 -25.91 7.88
N THR A 49 -1.72 -24.72 8.25
CA THR A 49 -0.98 -24.49 9.51
C THR A 49 -1.89 -23.81 10.51
N VAL A 50 -1.99 -24.39 11.69
CA VAL A 50 -2.86 -23.90 12.76
C VAL A 50 -2.13 -23.84 14.11
N ARG A 51 -2.64 -23.03 15.04
CA ARG A 51 -2.28 -23.11 16.45
C ARG A 51 -3.48 -23.54 17.28
N ALA A 52 -3.23 -24.28 18.35
CA ALA A 52 -4.24 -24.56 19.35
C ALA A 52 -4.56 -23.28 20.13
N THR A 53 -5.83 -23.05 20.44
CA THR A 53 -6.30 -22.01 21.35
C THR A 53 -6.57 -22.63 22.74
N ASP A 54 -6.89 -21.78 23.71
CA ASP A 54 -7.27 -22.26 25.06
C ASP A 54 -8.66 -22.95 25.08
N THR A 55 -9.41 -22.79 23.98
CA THR A 55 -10.65 -23.52 23.71
C THR A 55 -10.36 -24.73 22.83
N ASP A 56 -11.30 -25.67 22.69
CA ASP A 56 -11.14 -26.85 21.78
C ASP A 56 -11.26 -26.43 20.31
N GLU A 57 -10.71 -25.27 19.93
CA GLU A 57 -10.67 -24.68 18.61
C GLU A 57 -9.23 -24.43 18.17
N TYR A 58 -9.05 -24.27 16.85
CA TYR A 58 -7.76 -23.99 16.24
C TYR A 58 -7.82 -22.73 15.40
N GLU A 59 -6.83 -21.86 15.55
CA GLU A 59 -6.71 -20.64 14.76
C GLU A 59 -5.77 -20.87 13.58
N VAL A 60 -6.23 -20.54 12.38
CA VAL A 60 -5.49 -20.79 11.12
C VAL A 60 -4.43 -19.73 10.92
N ILE A 61 -3.16 -20.13 10.86
CA ILE A 61 -2.00 -19.26 10.61
C ILE A 61 -1.70 -19.16 9.11
N SER A 62 -1.73 -20.29 8.40
CA SER A 62 -1.46 -20.33 6.96
C SER A 62 -2.37 -21.32 6.25
N GLY A 63 -2.83 -20.93 5.04
CA GLY A 63 -3.71 -21.73 4.23
C GLY A 63 -5.17 -21.32 4.23
N HIS A 64 -5.49 -20.04 4.53
CA HIS A 64 -6.86 -19.51 4.53
C HIS A 64 -7.61 -19.74 3.20
N ARG A 65 -6.96 -19.54 2.04
CA ARG A 65 -7.57 -19.87 0.73
C ARG A 65 -7.86 -21.37 0.60
N ARG A 66 -6.98 -22.24 1.10
CA ARG A 66 -7.18 -23.70 1.09
C ARG A 66 -8.33 -24.11 2.00
N LEU A 67 -8.41 -23.53 3.20
CA LEU A 67 -9.55 -23.74 4.09
C LEU A 67 -10.87 -23.30 3.43
N ARG A 68 -10.88 -22.10 2.82
CA ARG A 68 -12.06 -21.58 2.12
C ARG A 68 -12.49 -22.49 0.97
N ALA A 69 -11.54 -23.02 0.19
CA ALA A 69 -11.82 -23.97 -0.88
C ALA A 69 -12.41 -25.28 -0.35
N CYS A 70 -11.88 -25.81 0.78
CA CYS A 70 -12.42 -27.00 1.43
C CYS A 70 -13.86 -26.77 1.94
N GLN A 71 -14.14 -25.59 2.51
CA GLN A 71 -15.49 -25.21 2.94
C GLN A 71 -16.48 -25.17 1.76
N LYS A 72 -16.07 -24.54 0.63
CA LYS A 72 -16.89 -24.51 -0.61
C LYS A 72 -17.07 -25.91 -1.22
N ALA A 73 -16.08 -26.78 -1.07
CA ALA A 73 -16.13 -28.16 -1.55
C ALA A 73 -16.93 -29.12 -0.64
N GLY A 74 -17.39 -28.66 0.53
CA GLY A 74 -18.17 -29.49 1.49
C GLY A 74 -17.33 -30.57 2.17
N ILE A 75 -16.02 -30.38 2.31
CA ILE A 75 -15.11 -31.29 3.00
C ILE A 75 -15.26 -31.11 4.52
N GLU A 76 -15.42 -32.23 5.25
CA GLU A 76 -15.65 -32.17 6.70
C GLU A 76 -14.34 -32.09 7.50
N THR A 77 -13.24 -32.69 7.01
CA THR A 77 -11.95 -32.73 7.71
C THR A 77 -10.81 -32.37 6.77
N VAL A 78 -9.81 -31.65 7.28
CA VAL A 78 -8.63 -31.22 6.50
C VAL A 78 -7.33 -31.59 7.21
N PRO A 79 -6.28 -31.95 6.47
CA PRO A 79 -4.96 -32.18 7.06
C PRO A 79 -4.39 -30.86 7.58
N ALA A 80 -3.94 -30.84 8.82
CA ALA A 80 -3.41 -29.67 9.50
C ALA A 80 -2.09 -29.98 10.22
N LEU A 81 -1.21 -28.99 10.27
CA LEU A 81 -0.02 -28.96 11.12
C LEU A 81 -0.31 -28.09 12.34
N ILE A 82 -0.36 -28.70 13.50
CA ILE A 82 -0.68 -28.02 14.76
C ILE A 82 0.62 -27.60 15.41
N TYR A 83 0.74 -26.28 15.65
CA TYR A 83 1.86 -25.70 16.38
C TYR A 83 1.41 -25.22 17.76
N SER A 84 2.25 -25.47 18.76
CA SER A 84 2.10 -24.86 20.07
C SER A 84 2.91 -23.56 20.09
N MET A 85 2.25 -22.43 19.96
CA MET A 85 2.87 -21.11 19.97
C MET A 85 1.93 -20.07 20.54
N ASP A 86 2.49 -19.00 21.13
CA ASP A 86 1.73 -17.85 21.58
C ASP A 86 1.17 -17.02 20.41
N ARG A 87 0.33 -16.03 20.72
CA ARG A 87 -0.32 -15.19 19.70
C ARG A 87 0.69 -14.36 18.90
N ASP A 88 1.73 -13.81 19.56
CA ASP A 88 2.71 -12.96 18.89
C ASP A 88 3.57 -13.75 17.90
N ALA A 89 4.01 -14.96 18.30
CA ALA A 89 4.71 -15.88 17.40
C ALA A 89 3.82 -16.29 16.21
N ALA A 90 2.53 -16.50 16.45
CA ALA A 90 1.58 -16.83 15.40
C ALA A 90 1.37 -15.65 14.41
N ILE A 91 1.30 -14.40 14.90
CA ILE A 91 1.24 -13.20 14.06
C ILE A 91 2.48 -13.11 13.16
N ILE A 92 3.67 -13.28 13.74
CA ILE A 92 4.92 -13.24 12.96
C ILE A 92 4.92 -14.31 11.88
N ALA A 93 4.55 -15.56 12.22
CA ALA A 93 4.49 -16.65 11.26
C ALA A 93 3.45 -16.42 10.16
N LEU A 94 2.27 -15.90 10.51
CA LEU A 94 1.21 -15.52 9.57
C LEU A 94 1.70 -14.48 8.57
N VAL A 95 2.29 -13.40 9.07
CA VAL A 95 2.77 -12.29 8.24
C VAL A 95 3.90 -12.79 7.32
N ASP A 96 4.89 -13.49 7.87
CA ASP A 96 6.04 -13.99 7.09
C ASP A 96 5.62 -14.95 5.98
N SER A 97 4.62 -15.82 6.23
CA SER A 97 4.12 -16.75 5.20
C SER A 97 3.39 -16.07 4.04
N ASN A 98 2.98 -14.81 4.19
CA ASN A 98 2.20 -14.07 3.19
C ASN A 98 2.95 -12.91 2.53
N LEU A 99 3.99 -12.35 3.17
CA LEU A 99 4.72 -11.18 2.63
C LEU A 99 5.47 -11.44 1.31
N HIS A 100 5.70 -12.70 0.96
CA HIS A 100 6.34 -13.09 -0.31
C HIS A 100 5.39 -13.22 -1.49
N ARG A 101 4.09 -12.89 -1.31
CA ARG A 101 3.13 -12.88 -2.42
C ARG A 101 3.41 -11.71 -3.36
N GLU A 102 3.35 -11.97 -4.68
CA GLU A 102 3.70 -10.99 -5.70
C GLU A 102 2.75 -9.77 -5.75
N HIS A 103 1.48 -9.93 -5.38
CA HIS A 103 0.45 -8.90 -5.53
C HIS A 103 -0.26 -8.58 -4.20
N LEU A 104 0.49 -8.04 -3.23
CA LEU A 104 -0.11 -7.53 -2.00
C LEU A 104 -0.60 -6.10 -2.17
N LEU A 105 -1.83 -5.83 -1.73
CA LEU A 105 -2.37 -4.48 -1.69
C LEU A 105 -1.60 -3.61 -0.68
N PRO A 106 -1.50 -2.29 -0.91
CA PRO A 106 -0.90 -1.36 0.05
C PRO A 106 -1.53 -1.45 1.45
N SER A 107 -2.85 -1.61 1.55
CA SER A 107 -3.56 -1.80 2.82
C SER A 107 -3.17 -3.10 3.53
N GLU A 108 -3.04 -4.20 2.78
CA GLU A 108 -2.63 -5.50 3.32
C GLU A 108 -1.21 -5.42 3.89
N LYS A 109 -0.27 -4.81 3.15
CA LYS A 109 1.10 -4.57 3.64
C LYS A 109 1.10 -3.68 4.89
N ALA A 110 0.30 -2.62 4.90
CA ALA A 110 0.20 -1.69 6.02
C ALA A 110 -0.22 -2.39 7.31
N HIS A 111 -1.31 -3.15 7.26
CA HIS A 111 -1.83 -3.89 8.41
C HIS A 111 -0.90 -5.03 8.83
N ALA A 112 -0.34 -5.78 7.86
CA ALA A 112 0.61 -6.87 8.15
C ALA A 112 1.87 -6.36 8.86
N TYR A 113 2.46 -5.25 8.37
CA TYR A 113 3.63 -4.67 9.01
C TYR A 113 3.31 -4.12 10.40
N LYS A 114 2.15 -3.48 10.58
CA LYS A 114 1.72 -2.99 11.89
C LYS A 114 1.56 -4.15 12.88
N MET A 115 0.83 -5.20 12.50
CA MET A 115 0.65 -6.39 13.34
C MET A 115 1.99 -7.03 13.73
N LYS A 116 2.90 -7.19 12.76
CA LYS A 116 4.23 -7.77 13.03
C LYS A 116 5.07 -6.86 13.93
N MET A 117 4.99 -5.53 13.74
CA MET A 117 5.68 -4.55 14.58
C MET A 117 5.21 -4.64 16.03
N ASP A 118 3.88 -4.69 16.23
CA ASP A 118 3.26 -4.78 17.55
C ASP A 118 3.65 -6.10 18.23
N ALA A 119 3.59 -7.23 17.52
CA ALA A 119 3.99 -8.54 18.03
C ALA A 119 5.47 -8.60 18.44
N ILE A 120 6.38 -8.05 17.62
CA ILE A 120 7.82 -7.98 17.98
C ILE A 120 8.03 -7.09 19.20
N SER A 121 7.26 -6.00 19.32
CA SER A 121 7.36 -5.08 20.46
C SER A 121 6.87 -5.71 21.77
N HIS A 122 5.81 -6.53 21.71
CA HIS A 122 5.29 -7.27 22.88
C HIS A 122 6.27 -8.34 23.38
N GLN A 123 6.96 -9.03 22.48
CA GLN A 123 7.95 -10.03 22.88
C GLN A 123 9.15 -9.42 23.61
N GLY A 124 9.14 -8.10 23.80
CA GLY A 124 10.25 -7.32 24.25
C GLY A 124 11.35 -7.35 23.18
N ALA A 125 12.03 -6.26 22.92
CA ALA A 125 13.31 -6.30 22.22
C ALA A 125 14.29 -7.10 23.11
N SER A 126 13.99 -8.36 23.38
CA SER A 126 14.82 -9.29 24.11
C SER A 126 15.97 -9.62 23.21
N CYS A 127 16.94 -8.81 23.39
CA CYS A 127 18.31 -8.85 22.99
C CYS A 127 18.91 -10.26 23.20
N GLN A 128 18.57 -11.21 22.35
CA GLN A 128 19.26 -12.50 22.33
C GLN A 128 20.45 -12.56 21.38
N LEU A 129 20.71 -11.48 20.63
CA LEU A 129 21.84 -11.40 19.68
C LEU A 129 22.46 -10.00 19.68
N GLY A 130 22.96 -9.46 20.75
CA GLY A 130 23.98 -8.39 20.80
C GLY A 130 23.85 -7.14 19.88
N THR A 131 22.93 -7.13 18.94
CA THR A 131 22.63 -6.04 18.02
C THR A 131 21.21 -5.51 18.31
N LYS A 132 21.13 -4.29 18.80
CA LYS A 132 19.86 -3.53 18.97
C LYS A 132 19.32 -3.15 17.59
N LEU A 133 18.82 -4.11 16.81
CA LEU A 133 18.07 -3.80 15.59
C LEU A 133 16.67 -3.32 16.02
N ARG A 134 16.21 -2.24 15.39
CA ARG A 134 14.85 -1.74 15.58
C ARG A 134 13.85 -2.72 14.92
N SER A 135 12.62 -2.78 15.43
CA SER A 135 11.59 -3.67 14.89
C SER A 135 11.33 -3.46 13.40
N ASP A 136 11.39 -2.20 12.93
CA ASP A 136 11.23 -1.86 11.51
C ASP A 136 12.42 -2.34 10.64
N GLU A 137 13.62 -2.38 11.19
CA GLU A 137 14.81 -2.95 10.51
C GLU A 137 14.70 -4.48 10.40
N ILE A 138 14.18 -5.14 11.44
CA ILE A 138 13.93 -6.58 11.43
C ILE A 138 12.90 -6.94 10.35
N ILE A 139 11.79 -6.19 10.28
CA ILE A 139 10.77 -6.38 9.26
C ILE A 139 11.34 -6.11 7.87
N GLY A 140 12.05 -5.01 7.70
CA GLY A 140 12.67 -4.63 6.43
C GLY A 140 13.62 -5.68 5.90
N SER A 141 14.48 -6.23 6.77
CA SER A 141 15.44 -7.29 6.39
C SER A 141 14.75 -8.58 5.95
N SER A 142 13.60 -8.93 6.54
CA SER A 142 12.84 -10.13 6.15
C SER A 142 12.07 -9.95 4.83
N THR A 143 11.79 -8.72 4.41
CA THR A 143 10.99 -8.40 3.21
C THR A 143 11.80 -7.81 2.06
N GLY A 144 13.06 -7.49 2.28
CA GLY A 144 13.91 -6.77 1.32
C GLY A 144 13.56 -5.28 1.17
N GLU A 145 12.73 -4.74 2.07
CA GLU A 145 12.36 -3.32 2.09
C GLU A 145 13.21 -2.53 3.10
N SER A 146 13.36 -1.23 2.90
CA SER A 146 14.03 -0.38 3.90
C SER A 146 13.11 -0.15 5.11
N ALA A 147 13.70 0.04 6.31
CA ALA A 147 12.95 0.39 7.51
C ALA A 147 12.05 1.62 7.29
N ARG A 148 12.54 2.61 6.53
CA ARG A 148 11.75 3.79 6.14
C ARG A 148 10.51 3.41 5.32
N GLN A 149 10.63 2.45 4.40
CA GLN A 149 9.50 2.00 3.58
C GLN A 149 8.48 1.24 4.43
N VAL A 150 8.93 0.39 5.37
CA VAL A 150 8.07 -0.28 6.36
C VAL A 150 7.25 0.75 7.15
N GLN A 151 7.91 1.80 7.67
CA GLN A 151 7.22 2.87 8.40
C GLN A 151 6.19 3.61 7.54
N ARG A 152 6.48 3.84 6.26
CA ARG A 152 5.54 4.47 5.32
C ARG A 152 4.30 3.62 5.11
N TYR A 153 4.43 2.29 4.97
CA TYR A 153 3.27 1.41 4.88
C TYR A 153 2.47 1.41 6.19
N ILE A 154 3.12 1.23 7.34
CA ILE A 154 2.45 1.27 8.65
C ILE A 154 1.65 2.57 8.80
N ARG A 155 2.19 3.68 8.34
CA ARG A 155 1.52 4.98 8.41
C ARG A 155 0.16 5.00 7.70
N LEU A 156 -0.03 4.23 6.64
CA LEU A 156 -1.31 4.13 5.93
C LEU A 156 -2.46 3.61 6.80
N THR A 157 -2.17 2.88 7.89
CA THR A 157 -3.21 2.41 8.82
C THR A 157 -3.94 3.55 9.56
N ASN A 158 -3.45 4.79 9.45
CA ASN A 158 -4.11 5.98 9.99
C ASN A 158 -5.05 6.65 8.99
N LEU A 159 -5.18 6.13 7.78
CA LEU A 159 -6.17 6.58 6.81
C LEU A 159 -7.54 5.99 7.12
N ILE A 160 -8.59 6.76 6.84
CA ILE A 160 -9.95 6.22 6.85
C ILE A 160 -10.10 5.14 5.77
N PRO A 161 -11.00 4.14 5.96
CA PRO A 161 -11.12 3.00 5.05
C PRO A 161 -11.32 3.39 3.58
N ASP A 162 -12.12 4.42 3.32
CA ASP A 162 -12.44 4.86 1.96
C ASP A 162 -11.22 5.42 1.23
N ILE A 163 -10.41 6.25 1.88
CA ILE A 163 -9.16 6.77 1.30
C ILE A 163 -8.15 5.62 1.12
N LEU A 164 -8.05 4.71 2.08
CA LEU A 164 -7.17 3.54 1.98
C LEU A 164 -7.59 2.64 0.80
N GLN A 165 -8.87 2.47 0.56
CA GLN A 165 -9.39 1.75 -0.61
C GLN A 165 -9.02 2.45 -1.93
N MET A 166 -9.03 3.79 -1.97
CA MET A 166 -8.55 4.53 -3.15
C MET A 166 -7.07 4.31 -3.42
N VAL A 167 -6.27 4.12 -2.37
CA VAL A 167 -4.84 3.74 -2.50
C VAL A 167 -4.70 2.33 -3.09
N ASP A 168 -5.49 1.37 -2.63
CA ASP A 168 -5.51 0.00 -3.15
C ASP A 168 -5.95 -0.07 -4.62
N GLN A 169 -6.87 0.82 -5.03
CA GLN A 169 -7.30 0.98 -6.42
C GLN A 169 -6.29 1.73 -7.31
N GLY A 170 -5.21 2.24 -6.73
CA GLY A 170 -4.21 3.03 -7.45
C GLY A 170 -4.65 4.45 -7.82
N LYS A 171 -5.81 4.92 -7.33
CA LYS A 171 -6.30 6.29 -7.54
C LYS A 171 -5.44 7.32 -6.79
N ILE A 172 -4.93 6.95 -5.63
CA ILE A 172 -3.98 7.75 -4.84
C ILE A 172 -2.67 6.97 -4.74
N ALA A 173 -1.57 7.58 -5.15
CA ALA A 173 -0.25 6.96 -5.05
C ALA A 173 0.23 6.89 -3.60
N LEU A 174 1.11 5.92 -3.29
CA LEU A 174 1.62 5.69 -1.93
C LEU A 174 2.19 6.96 -1.26
N THR A 175 2.94 7.78 -2.00
CA THR A 175 3.59 8.96 -1.41
C THR A 175 2.59 10.05 -0.97
N PRO A 176 1.64 10.50 -1.79
CA PRO A 176 0.54 11.35 -1.34
C PRO A 176 -0.25 10.73 -0.18
N ALA A 177 -0.59 9.45 -0.24
CA ALA A 177 -1.35 8.75 0.80
C ALA A 177 -0.65 8.81 2.18
N VAL A 178 0.67 8.64 2.21
CA VAL A 178 1.46 8.79 3.45
C VAL A 178 1.37 10.22 3.99
N GLU A 179 1.36 11.25 3.16
CA GLU A 179 1.19 12.63 3.62
C GLU A 179 -0.23 12.87 4.17
N LEU A 180 -1.26 12.32 3.50
CA LEU A 180 -2.66 12.41 3.96
C LEU A 180 -2.90 11.68 5.29
N SER A 181 -2.15 10.63 5.60
CA SER A 181 -2.27 9.91 6.87
C SER A 181 -1.87 10.72 8.11
N TYR A 182 -1.38 11.94 7.93
CA TYR A 182 -1.12 12.89 9.03
C TYR A 182 -2.31 13.78 9.35
N LEU A 183 -3.36 13.79 8.51
CA LEU A 183 -4.58 14.53 8.75
C LEU A 183 -5.40 13.84 9.85
N LYS A 184 -6.19 14.63 10.59
CA LYS A 184 -7.17 14.11 11.54
C LYS A 184 -8.30 13.41 10.79
N GLU A 185 -8.99 12.49 11.44
CA GLU A 185 -10.06 11.71 10.82
C GLU A 185 -11.17 12.61 10.24
N SER A 186 -11.56 13.70 10.94
CA SER A 186 -12.52 14.68 10.41
C SER A 186 -12.03 15.34 9.12
N GLU A 187 -10.76 15.80 9.11
CA GLU A 187 -10.14 16.44 7.94
C GLU A 187 -10.01 15.46 6.75
N GLN A 188 -9.82 14.17 7.02
CA GLN A 188 -9.81 13.14 5.98
C GLN A 188 -11.20 12.94 5.38
N ARG A 189 -12.26 13.03 6.18
CA ARG A 189 -13.65 12.95 5.70
C ARG A 189 -14.02 14.15 4.84
N ASP A 190 -13.65 15.36 5.28
CA ASP A 190 -13.85 16.60 4.52
C ASP A 190 -13.10 16.54 3.17
N LEU A 191 -11.88 16.01 3.19
CA LEU A 191 -11.10 15.78 1.96
C LEU A 191 -11.77 14.75 1.04
N LEU A 192 -12.30 13.65 1.59
CA LEU A 192 -12.99 12.62 0.81
C LEU A 192 -14.23 13.22 0.12
N GLU A 193 -15.05 13.99 0.84
CA GLU A 193 -16.21 14.69 0.29
C GLU A 193 -15.80 15.64 -0.85
N THR A 194 -14.72 16.39 -0.67
CA THR A 194 -14.18 17.28 -1.72
C THR A 194 -13.68 16.47 -2.93
N MET A 195 -13.00 15.34 -2.73
CA MET A 195 -12.53 14.48 -3.81
C MET A 195 -13.69 13.89 -4.64
N GLU A 196 -14.79 13.52 -3.98
CA GLU A 196 -15.98 12.98 -4.63
C GLU A 196 -16.76 14.07 -5.40
N SER A 197 -16.89 15.28 -4.84
CA SER A 197 -17.58 16.38 -5.48
C SER A 197 -16.86 16.94 -6.72
N GLU A 198 -15.52 17.01 -6.66
CA GLU A 198 -14.67 17.55 -7.72
C GLU A 198 -14.12 16.48 -8.69
N ASP A 199 -14.46 15.21 -8.47
CA ASP A 199 -13.92 14.05 -9.21
C ASP A 199 -12.39 14.11 -9.38
N CYS A 200 -11.68 14.43 -8.31
CA CYS A 200 -10.24 14.60 -8.34
C CYS A 200 -9.55 14.03 -7.10
N THR A 201 -8.29 13.67 -7.23
CA THR A 201 -7.44 13.20 -6.12
C THR A 201 -6.29 14.15 -5.90
N PRO A 202 -5.79 14.35 -4.66
CA PRO A 202 -4.72 15.30 -4.39
C PRO A 202 -3.38 14.85 -5.00
N SER A 203 -2.65 15.80 -5.56
CA SER A 203 -1.25 15.61 -5.95
C SER A 203 -0.36 15.55 -4.71
N LEU A 204 0.91 15.13 -4.87
CA LEU A 204 1.88 15.14 -3.78
C LEU A 204 2.05 16.54 -3.16
N SER A 205 2.11 17.59 -3.99
CA SER A 205 2.25 18.97 -3.53
C SER A 205 1.04 19.40 -2.70
N GLN A 206 -0.18 19.10 -3.16
CA GLN A 206 -1.41 19.39 -2.43
C GLN A 206 -1.46 18.59 -1.11
N SER A 207 -1.12 17.30 -1.11
CA SER A 207 -1.08 16.47 0.11
C SER A 207 -0.10 17.00 1.15
N GLN A 208 1.05 17.51 0.73
CA GLN A 208 2.03 18.14 1.63
C GLN A 208 1.51 19.48 2.22
N GLN A 209 0.77 20.26 1.43
CA GLN A 209 0.16 21.50 1.91
C GLN A 209 -0.98 21.21 2.89
N LEU A 210 -1.86 20.23 2.58
CA LEU A 210 -2.92 19.77 3.48
C LEU A 210 -2.35 19.33 4.83
N LYS A 211 -1.30 18.49 4.81
CA LYS A 211 -0.58 18.08 6.03
C LYS A 211 -0.06 19.28 6.82
N LYS A 212 0.58 20.24 6.15
CA LYS A 212 1.14 21.41 6.82
C LYS A 212 0.06 22.24 7.51
N LEU A 213 -1.08 22.48 6.83
CA LEU A 213 -2.22 23.21 7.40
C LEU A 213 -2.89 22.43 8.55
N SER A 214 -3.02 21.11 8.43
CA SER A 214 -3.50 20.26 9.51
C SER A 214 -2.61 20.36 10.76
N GLN A 215 -1.29 20.36 10.57
CA GLN A 215 -0.33 20.49 11.68
C GLN A 215 -0.34 21.88 12.33
N SER A 216 -0.63 22.95 11.58
CA SER A 216 -0.82 24.30 12.13
C SER A 216 -2.20 24.53 12.75
N GLY A 217 -3.15 23.60 12.52
CA GLY A 217 -4.54 23.74 12.99
C GLY A 217 -5.38 24.70 12.16
N GLU A 218 -4.92 25.03 10.94
CA GLU A 218 -5.55 25.99 10.02
C GLU A 218 -6.33 25.29 8.88
N LEU A 219 -6.41 23.95 8.91
CA LEU A 219 -7.10 23.19 7.90
C LEU A 219 -8.60 23.12 8.21
N ASP A 220 -9.41 23.66 7.31
CA ASP A 220 -10.86 23.58 7.28
C ASP A 220 -11.36 23.16 5.89
N MET A 221 -12.66 22.97 5.74
CA MET A 221 -13.30 22.54 4.49
C MET A 221 -13.03 23.52 3.34
N ASP A 222 -13.07 24.84 3.61
CA ASP A 222 -12.85 25.86 2.58
C ASP A 222 -11.41 25.82 2.06
N ARG A 223 -10.44 25.63 2.96
CA ARG A 223 -9.02 25.47 2.60
C ARG A 223 -8.75 24.19 1.81
N ILE A 224 -9.42 23.10 2.18
CA ILE A 224 -9.32 21.83 1.41
C ILE A 224 -9.81 22.09 -0.01
N PHE A 225 -10.97 22.70 -0.17
CA PHE A 225 -11.57 23.00 -1.46
C PHE A 225 -10.69 23.93 -2.31
N GLU A 226 -10.19 25.04 -1.73
CA GLU A 226 -9.26 25.94 -2.41
C GLU A 226 -8.00 25.23 -2.92
N LEU A 227 -7.41 24.33 -2.10
CA LEU A 227 -6.22 23.57 -2.48
C LEU A 227 -6.52 22.55 -3.58
N MET A 228 -7.67 21.88 -3.52
CA MET A 228 -8.03 20.87 -4.50
C MET A 228 -8.33 21.47 -5.87
N GLN A 229 -8.83 22.72 -5.94
CA GLN A 229 -9.05 23.44 -7.20
C GLN A 229 -7.78 24.00 -7.85
N GLN A 230 -6.66 24.05 -7.14
CA GLN A 230 -5.40 24.53 -7.72
C GLN A 230 -4.93 23.60 -8.86
N PRO A 231 -4.45 24.17 -9.98
CA PRO A 231 -3.92 23.36 -11.07
C PRO A 231 -2.77 22.49 -10.57
N LYS A 232 -2.83 21.20 -10.87
CA LYS A 232 -1.75 20.28 -10.50
C LYS A 232 -0.49 20.63 -11.27
N ALA A 233 0.60 20.87 -10.58
CA ALA A 233 1.90 21.26 -11.18
C ALA A 233 2.40 20.30 -12.30
N ASN A 234 1.88 19.06 -12.33
CA ASN A 234 2.20 18.07 -13.37
C ASN A 234 1.27 18.13 -14.59
N GLN A 235 0.20 18.93 -14.57
CA GLN A 235 -0.73 19.11 -15.70
C GLN A 235 -0.39 20.33 -16.56
N GLU A 236 0.56 21.17 -16.15
CA GLU A 236 1.15 22.15 -17.05
C GLU A 236 1.93 21.39 -18.13
N GLU A 237 1.51 21.52 -19.37
CA GLU A 237 2.27 21.04 -20.52
C GLU A 237 3.65 21.72 -20.54
N LYS A 238 4.66 21.03 -20.01
CA LYS A 238 6.04 21.50 -20.04
C LYS A 238 6.72 20.96 -21.28
N LEU A 239 6.83 21.79 -22.29
CA LEU A 239 7.65 21.47 -23.45
C LEU A 239 9.13 21.46 -23.01
N ARG A 240 9.72 20.27 -22.95
CA ARG A 240 11.14 20.09 -22.61
C ARG A 240 11.93 19.87 -23.88
N PHE A 241 12.87 20.76 -24.15
CA PHE A 241 13.84 20.58 -25.21
C PHE A 241 15.18 20.11 -24.63
N ASP A 242 15.86 19.17 -25.29
CA ASP A 242 17.24 18.84 -24.91
C ASP A 242 18.11 20.06 -25.26
N MET A 243 18.83 20.59 -24.28
CA MET A 243 19.74 21.71 -24.46
C MET A 243 20.79 21.44 -25.54
N ARG A 244 21.17 20.18 -25.80
CA ARG A 244 22.09 19.81 -26.89
C ARG A 244 21.50 20.12 -28.26
N ASP A 245 20.20 19.90 -28.45
CA ASP A 245 19.52 20.12 -29.68
C ASP A 245 19.32 21.62 -29.96
N ILE A 246 19.06 22.40 -28.92
CA ILE A 246 18.89 23.85 -29.05
C ILE A 246 20.24 24.54 -29.19
N ARG A 247 21.25 24.12 -28.45
CA ARG A 247 22.57 24.78 -28.39
C ARG A 247 23.24 24.89 -29.75
N ARG A 248 23.00 23.97 -30.68
CA ARG A 248 23.56 24.00 -32.05
C ARG A 248 23.10 25.17 -32.91
N TYR A 249 21.98 25.81 -32.56
CA TYR A 249 21.43 26.97 -33.28
C TYR A 249 21.88 28.30 -32.68
N PHE A 250 22.63 28.30 -31.59
CA PHE A 250 23.05 29.50 -30.87
C PHE A 250 24.57 29.56 -30.71
N PRO A 251 25.16 30.80 -30.72
CA PRO A 251 26.56 30.99 -30.43
C PRO A 251 26.96 30.44 -29.06
N LYS A 252 28.18 29.91 -28.94
CA LYS A 252 28.70 29.26 -27.70
C LYS A 252 28.69 30.18 -26.48
N ASN A 253 28.76 31.48 -26.66
CA ASN A 253 28.79 32.52 -25.63
C ASN A 253 27.39 32.95 -25.12
N TYR A 254 26.28 32.39 -25.67
CA TYR A 254 24.96 32.74 -25.15
C TYR A 254 24.67 32.01 -23.85
N SER A 255 24.19 32.76 -22.83
CA SER A 255 23.65 32.18 -21.61
C SER A 255 22.30 31.48 -21.89
N THR A 256 21.91 30.56 -21.02
CA THR A 256 20.62 29.84 -21.10
C THR A 256 19.44 30.79 -21.12
N GLU A 257 19.50 31.86 -20.29
CA GLU A 257 18.47 32.91 -20.26
C GLU A 257 18.36 33.67 -21.57
N ARG A 258 19.50 34.00 -22.18
CA ARG A 258 19.53 34.70 -23.48
C ARG A 258 19.00 33.84 -24.63
N ILE A 259 19.27 32.53 -24.57
CA ILE A 259 18.68 31.56 -25.49
C ILE A 259 17.17 31.54 -25.37
N GLN A 260 16.66 31.44 -24.12
CA GLN A 260 15.23 31.39 -23.82
C GLN A 260 14.50 32.68 -24.29
N GLN A 261 15.06 33.85 -24.00
CA GLN A 261 14.51 35.14 -24.47
C GLN A 261 14.49 35.26 -26.00
N THR A 262 15.54 34.71 -26.65
CA THR A 262 15.61 34.75 -28.15
C THR A 262 14.54 33.82 -28.76
N ILE A 263 14.32 32.62 -28.16
CA ILE A 263 13.28 31.70 -28.60
C ILE A 263 11.90 32.35 -28.46
N LEU A 264 11.59 32.93 -27.31
CA LEU A 264 10.31 33.62 -27.08
C LEU A 264 10.07 34.74 -28.13
N ARG A 265 11.08 35.56 -28.38
CA ARG A 265 11.01 36.64 -29.41
C ARG A 265 10.78 36.08 -30.82
N LEU A 266 11.38 34.96 -31.17
CA LEU A 266 11.17 34.30 -32.45
C LEU A 266 9.74 33.74 -32.56
N LEU A 267 9.20 33.16 -31.51
CA LEU A 267 7.82 32.66 -31.46
C LEU A 267 6.80 33.78 -31.57
N GLU A 268 7.01 34.94 -30.93
CA GLU A 268 6.16 36.12 -31.07
C GLU A 268 6.17 36.68 -32.49
N LYS A 269 7.33 36.63 -33.16
CA LYS A 269 7.44 37.05 -34.54
C LYS A 269 6.73 36.06 -35.48
N TYR A 270 6.86 34.78 -35.21
CA TYR A 270 6.16 33.73 -35.97
C TYR A 270 4.65 33.87 -35.83
N GLU A 271 4.14 34.08 -34.62
CA GLU A 271 2.71 34.27 -34.35
C GLU A 271 2.14 35.48 -35.13
N ARG A 272 2.83 36.62 -35.09
CA ARG A 272 2.44 37.84 -35.82
C ARG A 272 2.36 37.59 -37.32
N ASN A 273 3.33 36.88 -37.88
CA ASN A 273 3.33 36.53 -39.28
C ASN A 273 2.23 35.55 -39.65
N TRP A 274 1.97 34.57 -38.77
CA TRP A 274 0.92 33.57 -38.97
C TRP A 274 -0.47 34.19 -38.91
N ARG A 275 -0.74 35.14 -37.99
CA ARG A 275 -2.00 35.89 -37.94
C ARG A 275 -2.22 36.70 -39.20
N ARG A 276 -1.20 37.42 -39.65
CA ARG A 276 -1.28 38.25 -40.89
C ARG A 276 -1.59 37.39 -42.13
N ASN A 277 -0.93 36.25 -42.28
CA ASN A 277 -1.17 35.35 -43.40
C ASN A 277 -2.54 34.64 -43.35
N ARG A 278 -3.17 34.58 -42.19
CA ARG A 278 -4.53 34.04 -42.03
C ARG A 278 -5.60 35.08 -42.38
N ASP A 279 -5.34 36.33 -42.10
CA ASP A 279 -6.28 37.42 -42.35
C ASP A 279 -6.22 37.87 -43.83
N GLU A 280 -5.21 37.44 -44.61
CA GLU A 280 -5.05 37.66 -46.05
C GLU A 280 -5.63 36.53 -46.94
N ARG A 281 -6.24 35.49 -46.32
CA ARG A 281 -6.96 34.39 -47.00
C ARG A 281 -8.46 34.47 -46.75
#